data_f06f1cbf0c9c784b7217ae5c8f90f62d
#
_entry.id   f06f1cbf0c9c784b7217ae5c8f90f62d
#
_cell.length_a   1.000
_cell.length_b   1.000
_cell.length_c   1.000
_cell.angle_alpha   90.00
_cell.angle_beta   90.00
_cell.angle_gamma   90.00
#
_symmetry.space_group_name_H-M   'P 1'
#
loop_
_entity.id
_entity.type
_entity.pdbx_description
1 polymer ?
#
loop_
_entity_poly.entity_id
_entity_poly.type
_entity_poly.pdbx_seq_one_letter_code
_entity_poly.pdbx_strand_id
1 'polypeptide(L)'
;MRILLIGATGTIGQAVARALAGHEVLAAGRRGPLHVDITDPASLRALYARVGREGRVDAIVSAAGGGAWKPLAELTDDDFAASLRDKLMGQVNVVRYGLDVVRDGGSITVTSGVLAQRPQANSAAVSLLNAGLEGFVRAAALEAPRGIRVNVVSPGWVSETLAAMGADPAAGIPAAEVAPVYAESVSGAASGAVLPALPRG
;
A
#
# COMPACT_ATOMS: atom_id res chain seq x y z
N MET A 1 4.26 18.46 -5.82
CA MET A 1 4.43 17.74 -4.54
C MET A 1 5.62 16.81 -4.65
N ARG A 2 6.29 16.53 -3.54
CA ARG A 2 7.34 15.52 -3.42
C ARG A 2 6.75 14.27 -2.77
N ILE A 3 6.71 13.15 -3.48
CA ILE A 3 5.96 11.95 -3.11
C ILE A 3 6.90 10.75 -3.04
N LEU A 4 6.96 10.06 -1.90
CA LEU A 4 7.69 8.81 -1.75
C LEU A 4 6.77 7.64 -2.12
N LEU A 5 7.10 6.91 -3.18
CA LEU A 5 6.35 5.74 -3.65
C LEU A 5 7.13 4.46 -3.34
N ILE A 6 6.66 3.71 -2.34
CA ILE A 6 7.20 2.40 -1.95
C ILE A 6 6.48 1.31 -2.75
N GLY A 7 7.26 0.38 -3.34
CA GLY A 7 6.73 -0.63 -4.24
C GLY A 7 6.59 -0.14 -5.69
N ALA A 8 7.31 0.90 -6.07
CA ALA A 8 7.24 1.58 -7.37
C ALA A 8 7.49 0.65 -8.58
N THR A 9 8.17 -0.48 -8.39
CA THR A 9 8.47 -1.46 -9.46
C THR A 9 7.43 -2.56 -9.61
N GLY A 10 6.44 -2.62 -8.71
CA GLY A 10 5.33 -3.58 -8.77
C GLY A 10 4.25 -3.14 -9.76
N THR A 11 3.30 -4.02 -10.06
CA THR A 11 2.20 -3.79 -11.01
C THR A 11 1.43 -2.51 -10.71
N ILE A 12 0.88 -2.39 -9.51
CA ILE A 12 0.16 -1.17 -9.08
C ILE A 12 1.13 0.00 -8.98
N GLY A 13 2.33 -0.19 -8.39
CA GLY A 13 3.30 0.88 -8.19
C GLY A 13 3.73 1.58 -9.48
N GLN A 14 3.96 0.83 -10.56
CA GLN A 14 4.27 1.42 -11.87
C GLN A 14 3.11 2.26 -12.43
N ALA A 15 1.86 1.82 -12.26
CA ALA A 15 0.70 2.58 -12.67
C ALA A 15 0.54 3.86 -11.84
N VAL A 16 0.74 3.77 -10.52
CA VAL A 16 0.72 4.92 -9.60
C VAL A 16 1.83 5.92 -9.95
N ALA A 17 3.05 5.44 -10.26
CA ALA A 17 4.14 6.32 -10.70
C ALA A 17 3.76 7.13 -11.96
N ARG A 18 3.09 6.50 -12.92
CA ARG A 18 2.57 7.20 -14.11
C ARG A 18 1.47 8.20 -13.79
N ALA A 19 0.52 7.83 -12.92
CA ALA A 19 -0.57 8.73 -12.51
C ALA A 19 -0.06 9.95 -11.73
N LEU A 20 1.09 9.84 -11.08
CA LEU A 20 1.74 10.91 -10.31
C LEU A 20 2.87 11.61 -11.07
N ALA A 21 3.00 11.40 -12.39
CA ALA A 21 4.13 11.91 -13.19
C ALA A 21 4.23 13.46 -13.23
N GLY A 22 3.17 14.21 -12.87
CA GLY A 22 3.21 15.66 -12.67
C GLY A 22 3.88 16.12 -11.36
N HIS A 23 4.41 15.20 -10.57
CA HIS A 23 5.03 15.45 -9.26
C HIS A 23 6.47 14.90 -9.21
N GLU A 24 7.25 15.29 -8.22
CA GLU A 24 8.54 14.67 -7.90
C GLU A 24 8.27 13.32 -7.20
N VAL A 25 8.43 12.20 -7.93
CA VAL A 25 8.21 10.87 -7.39
C VAL A 25 9.54 10.22 -7.01
N LEU A 26 9.73 10.00 -5.71
CA LEU A 26 10.85 9.25 -5.16
C LEU A 26 10.51 7.77 -5.17
N ALA A 27 10.95 7.05 -6.20
CA ALA A 27 10.65 5.63 -6.39
C ALA A 27 11.51 4.75 -5.47
N ALA A 28 10.86 4.00 -4.57
CA ALA A 28 11.50 3.11 -3.61
C ALA A 28 10.98 1.66 -3.74
N GLY A 29 11.86 0.69 -3.45
CA GLY A 29 11.53 -0.72 -3.49
C GLY A 29 12.75 -1.60 -3.29
N ARG A 30 12.57 -2.93 -3.29
CA ARG A 30 13.68 -3.88 -3.20
C ARG A 30 14.65 -3.79 -4.39
N ARG A 31 14.16 -3.31 -5.51
CA ARG A 31 14.94 -2.99 -6.72
C ARG A 31 14.63 -1.56 -7.12
N GLY A 32 15.65 -0.75 -7.34
CA GLY A 32 15.47 0.65 -7.71
C GLY A 32 16.49 1.59 -7.02
N PRO A 33 16.38 2.90 -7.28
CA PRO A 33 17.34 3.89 -6.80
C PRO A 33 17.30 4.12 -5.27
N LEU A 34 16.10 3.97 -4.66
CA LEU A 34 15.92 3.97 -3.21
C LEU A 34 15.56 2.56 -2.75
N HIS A 35 16.56 1.88 -2.15
CA HIS A 35 16.34 0.53 -1.64
C HIS A 35 15.48 0.56 -0.38
N VAL A 36 14.44 -0.31 -0.34
CA VAL A 36 13.65 -0.59 0.86
C VAL A 36 13.06 -2.00 0.81
N ASP A 37 13.14 -2.70 1.94
CA ASP A 37 12.36 -3.89 2.23
C ASP A 37 11.42 -3.57 3.40
N ILE A 38 10.11 -3.57 3.15
CA ILE A 38 9.12 -3.25 4.18
C ILE A 38 9.02 -4.32 5.26
N THR A 39 9.53 -5.53 5.01
CA THR A 39 9.59 -6.61 6.01
C THR A 39 10.67 -6.38 7.05
N ASP A 40 11.62 -5.47 6.77
CA ASP A 40 12.69 -5.07 7.68
C ASP A 40 12.46 -3.65 8.20
N PRO A 41 12.13 -3.49 9.50
CA PRO A 41 11.98 -2.18 10.11
C PRO A 41 13.24 -1.31 10.05
N ALA A 42 14.43 -1.90 10.01
CA ALA A 42 15.68 -1.14 9.90
C ALA A 42 15.83 -0.53 8.49
N SER A 43 15.46 -1.30 7.44
CA SER A 43 15.43 -0.83 6.06
C SER A 43 14.50 0.37 5.87
N LEU A 44 13.29 0.32 6.46
CA LEU A 44 12.35 1.45 6.43
C LEU A 44 12.91 2.69 7.13
N ARG A 45 13.49 2.53 8.33
CA ARG A 45 14.11 3.67 9.05
C ARG A 45 15.27 4.27 8.28
N ALA A 46 16.10 3.45 7.64
CA ALA A 46 17.20 3.92 6.81
C ALA A 46 16.71 4.72 5.59
N LEU A 47 15.65 4.22 4.91
CA LEU A 47 15.00 4.95 3.81
C LEU A 47 14.52 6.33 4.28
N TYR A 48 13.77 6.38 5.37
CA TYR A 48 13.20 7.62 5.88
C TYR A 48 14.28 8.60 6.37
N ALA A 49 15.34 8.11 7.02
CA ALA A 49 16.48 8.94 7.39
C ALA A 49 17.18 9.54 6.16
N ARG A 50 17.30 8.77 5.06
CA ARG A 50 17.84 9.28 3.79
C ARG A 50 16.95 10.36 3.18
N VAL A 51 15.66 10.05 3.00
CA VAL A 51 14.67 10.96 2.41
C VAL A 51 14.55 12.25 3.24
N GLY A 52 14.51 12.13 4.57
CA GLY A 52 14.39 13.27 5.48
C GLY A 52 15.57 14.24 5.46
N ARG A 53 16.80 13.75 5.14
CA ARG A 53 17.97 14.64 4.96
C ARG A 53 17.84 15.57 3.76
N GLU A 54 17.12 15.15 2.73
CA GLU A 54 16.86 15.96 1.53
C GLU A 54 15.61 16.85 1.67
N GLY A 55 14.89 16.74 2.79
CA GLY A 55 13.66 17.45 3.09
C GLY A 55 12.45 16.53 3.22
N ARG A 56 11.42 17.00 3.93
CA ARG A 56 10.16 16.24 4.12
C ARG A 56 9.43 16.05 2.80
N VAL A 57 8.66 14.98 2.72
CA VAL A 57 7.76 14.68 1.59
C VAL A 57 6.34 15.19 1.85
N ASP A 58 5.60 15.49 0.80
CA ASP A 58 4.19 15.87 0.88
C ASP A 58 3.30 14.63 1.08
N ALA A 59 3.73 13.48 0.52
CA ALA A 59 3.01 12.24 0.67
C ALA A 59 3.92 11.01 0.65
N ILE A 60 3.45 9.93 1.30
CA ILE A 60 3.98 8.57 1.17
C ILE A 60 2.87 7.68 0.59
N VAL A 61 3.20 6.92 -0.42
CA VAL A 61 2.32 5.88 -1.01
C VAL A 61 3.03 4.54 -0.92
N SER A 62 2.35 3.52 -0.38
CA SER A 62 2.84 2.14 -0.36
C SER A 62 1.94 1.24 -1.18
N ALA A 63 2.46 0.72 -2.29
CA ALA A 63 1.85 -0.31 -3.13
C ALA A 63 2.66 -1.61 -3.04
N ALA A 64 3.14 -1.96 -1.84
CA ALA A 64 3.99 -3.10 -1.57
C ALA A 64 3.35 -4.06 -0.57
N GLY A 65 3.81 -5.31 -0.59
CA GLY A 65 3.39 -6.36 0.32
C GLY A 65 2.45 -7.37 -0.32
N GLY A 66 2.57 -8.62 0.14
CA GLY A 66 1.76 -9.76 -0.29
C GLY A 66 1.42 -10.69 0.87
N GLY A 67 0.60 -11.69 0.62
CA GLY A 67 0.22 -12.71 1.59
C GLY A 67 -0.01 -14.05 0.92
N ALA A 68 -0.01 -15.13 1.71
CA ALA A 68 -0.21 -16.49 1.25
C ALA A 68 -1.61 -16.65 0.66
N TRP A 69 -1.68 -17.30 -0.49
CA TRP A 69 -2.90 -17.65 -1.20
C TRP A 69 -3.00 -19.18 -1.29
N LYS A 70 -3.70 -19.78 -0.33
CA LYS A 70 -3.81 -21.24 -0.18
C LYS A 70 -5.13 -21.59 0.50
N PRO A 71 -5.63 -22.84 0.32
CA PRO A 71 -6.72 -23.39 1.14
C PRO A 71 -6.40 -23.24 2.63
N LEU A 72 -7.40 -22.94 3.46
CA LEU A 72 -7.23 -22.74 4.90
C LEU A 72 -6.53 -23.95 5.58
N ALA A 73 -6.85 -25.16 5.16
CA ALA A 73 -6.26 -26.38 5.71
C ALA A 73 -4.77 -26.58 5.34
N GLU A 74 -4.27 -25.85 4.35
CA GLU A 74 -2.89 -25.91 3.88
C GLU A 74 -2.03 -24.73 4.37
N LEU A 75 -2.66 -23.73 5.01
CA LEU A 75 -1.94 -22.61 5.60
C LEU A 75 -1.19 -23.06 6.84
N THR A 76 0.10 -22.80 6.88
CA THR A 76 1.00 -23.08 8.01
C THR A 76 1.18 -21.85 8.88
N ASP A 77 1.72 -22.05 10.10
CA ASP A 77 2.12 -20.93 10.97
C ASP A 77 3.16 -20.02 10.29
N ASP A 78 4.06 -20.59 9.49
CA ASP A 78 5.05 -19.83 8.72
C ASP A 78 4.40 -18.99 7.62
N ASP A 79 3.37 -19.49 6.92
CA ASP A 79 2.61 -18.72 5.94
C ASP A 79 1.95 -17.50 6.60
N PHE A 80 1.34 -17.68 7.77
CA PHE A 80 0.78 -16.56 8.54
C PHE A 80 1.85 -15.59 9.02
N ALA A 81 2.93 -16.09 9.62
CA ALA A 81 4.01 -15.25 10.12
C ALA A 81 4.67 -14.43 9.01
N ALA A 82 4.94 -15.04 7.86
CA ALA A 82 5.50 -14.35 6.70
C ALA A 82 4.53 -13.30 6.14
N SER A 83 3.26 -13.65 5.98
CA SER A 83 2.22 -12.77 5.46
C SER A 83 1.97 -11.57 6.37
N LEU A 84 1.89 -11.80 7.69
CA LEU A 84 1.74 -10.74 8.70
C LEU A 84 2.93 -9.80 8.67
N ARG A 85 4.15 -10.32 8.60
CA ARG A 85 5.37 -9.52 8.56
C ARG A 85 5.46 -8.68 7.29
N ASP A 86 5.16 -9.26 6.12
CA ASP A 86 5.25 -8.57 4.84
C ASP A 86 4.11 -7.53 4.70
N LYS A 87 2.90 -7.97 4.47
CA LYS A 87 1.84 -7.04 4.08
C LYS A 87 1.30 -6.23 5.25
N LEU A 88 0.98 -6.85 6.39
CA LEU A 88 0.36 -6.11 7.49
C LEU A 88 1.38 -5.25 8.22
N MET A 89 2.36 -5.85 8.87
CA MET A 89 3.33 -5.10 9.68
C MET A 89 4.26 -4.24 8.82
N GLY A 90 4.59 -4.69 7.58
CA GLY A 90 5.32 -3.87 6.63
C GLY A 90 4.63 -2.53 6.39
N GLN A 91 3.34 -2.53 6.07
CA GLN A 91 2.59 -1.30 5.82
C GLN A 91 2.23 -0.52 7.11
N VAL A 92 1.98 -1.20 8.23
CA VAL A 92 1.87 -0.56 9.55
C VAL A 92 3.14 0.24 9.85
N ASN A 93 4.31 -0.31 9.60
CA ASN A 93 5.59 0.35 9.82
C ASN A 93 5.85 1.49 8.82
N VAL A 94 5.34 1.38 7.57
CA VAL A 94 5.35 2.51 6.63
C VAL A 94 4.65 3.71 7.23
N VAL A 95 3.48 3.53 7.86
CA VAL A 95 2.76 4.62 8.53
C VAL A 95 3.54 5.10 9.76
N ARG A 96 3.86 4.19 10.70
CA ARG A 96 4.44 4.54 12.00
C ARG A 96 5.74 5.33 11.89
N TYR A 97 6.65 4.90 11.02
CA TYR A 97 7.94 5.58 10.84
C TYR A 97 7.86 6.73 9.82
N GLY A 98 6.84 6.72 8.95
CA GLY A 98 6.63 7.75 7.94
C GLY A 98 6.13 9.07 8.51
N LEU A 99 5.48 9.07 9.68
CA LEU A 99 4.94 10.28 10.31
C LEU A 99 6.01 11.38 10.49
N ASP A 100 7.26 11.01 10.78
CA ASP A 100 8.33 11.99 11.04
C ASP A 100 8.83 12.69 9.76
N VAL A 101 8.69 12.07 8.60
CA VAL A 101 9.19 12.57 7.33
C VAL A 101 8.15 13.20 6.43
N VAL A 102 6.87 13.05 6.77
CA VAL A 102 5.77 13.74 6.08
C VAL A 102 5.58 15.13 6.61
N ARG A 103 5.33 16.10 5.72
CA ARG A 103 5.04 17.50 6.06
C ARG A 103 3.71 17.60 6.81
N ASP A 104 3.54 18.71 7.53
CA ASP A 104 2.27 19.06 8.16
C ASP A 104 1.17 19.16 7.09
N GLY A 105 0.01 18.55 7.35
CA GLY A 105 -1.08 18.46 6.38
C GLY A 105 -0.88 17.47 5.23
N GLY A 106 0.25 16.77 5.19
CA GLY A 106 0.54 15.75 4.18
C GLY A 106 -0.28 14.47 4.33
N SER A 107 0.09 13.41 3.59
CA SER A 107 -0.67 12.15 3.61
C SER A 107 0.19 10.89 3.56
N ILE A 108 -0.34 9.81 4.12
CA ILE A 108 0.21 8.45 3.98
C ILE A 108 -0.91 7.55 3.45
N THR A 109 -0.67 6.88 2.32
CA THR A 109 -1.62 5.97 1.69
C THR A 109 -1.01 4.58 1.60
N VAL A 110 -1.68 3.60 2.19
CA VAL A 110 -1.29 2.17 2.13
C VAL A 110 -2.27 1.36 1.29
N THR A 111 -2.02 0.06 1.09
CA THR A 111 -2.81 -0.79 0.19
C THR A 111 -3.35 -2.02 0.89
N SER A 112 -4.68 -2.14 1.02
CA SER A 112 -5.36 -3.36 1.44
C SER A 112 -5.81 -4.19 0.21
N GLY A 113 -7.08 -4.48 0.09
CA GLY A 113 -7.73 -5.14 -1.03
C GLY A 113 -9.13 -5.61 -0.69
N VAL A 114 -9.97 -5.74 -1.72
CA VAL A 114 -11.40 -6.08 -1.62
C VAL A 114 -11.70 -7.35 -0.83
N LEU A 115 -10.73 -8.26 -0.69
CA LEU A 115 -10.88 -9.50 0.07
C LEU A 115 -11.08 -9.29 1.58
N ALA A 116 -10.92 -8.07 2.09
CA ALA A 116 -11.33 -7.69 3.45
C ALA A 116 -12.86 -7.77 3.61
N GLN A 117 -13.62 -7.38 2.58
CA GLN A 117 -15.08 -7.30 2.58
C GLN A 117 -15.75 -8.40 1.76
N ARG A 118 -15.07 -8.90 0.72
CA ARG A 118 -15.56 -9.91 -0.21
C ARG A 118 -14.58 -11.08 -0.29
N PRO A 119 -14.47 -11.89 0.78
CA PRO A 119 -13.53 -13.01 0.82
C PRO A 119 -13.91 -14.09 -0.22
N GLN A 120 -12.90 -14.83 -0.64
CA GLN A 120 -13.03 -15.95 -1.58
C GLN A 120 -12.35 -17.20 -1.00
N ALA A 121 -12.56 -18.36 -1.58
CA ALA A 121 -11.78 -19.54 -1.25
C ALA A 121 -10.27 -19.22 -1.38
N ASN A 122 -9.45 -19.78 -0.51
CA ASN A 122 -7.99 -19.57 -0.42
C ASN A 122 -7.55 -18.19 0.07
N SER A 123 -8.47 -17.27 0.41
CA SER A 123 -8.12 -15.90 0.79
C SER A 123 -7.97 -15.67 2.30
N ALA A 124 -8.06 -16.69 3.14
CA ALA A 124 -8.14 -16.50 4.60
C ALA A 124 -6.99 -15.63 5.15
N ALA A 125 -5.74 -15.92 4.78
CA ALA A 125 -4.59 -15.12 5.19
C ALA A 125 -4.69 -13.68 4.62
N VAL A 126 -4.93 -13.53 3.31
CA VAL A 126 -4.99 -12.20 2.67
C VAL A 126 -6.15 -11.35 3.21
N SER A 127 -7.31 -11.98 3.48
CA SER A 127 -8.47 -11.30 4.07
C SER A 127 -8.15 -10.77 5.47
N LEU A 128 -7.48 -11.58 6.30
CA LEU A 128 -6.99 -11.17 7.63
C LEU A 128 -6.09 -9.93 7.54
N LEU A 129 -5.10 -9.95 6.62
CA LEU A 129 -4.15 -8.85 6.46
C LEU A 129 -4.84 -7.56 6.02
N ASN A 130 -5.73 -7.66 5.02
CA ASN A 130 -6.45 -6.52 4.48
C ASN A 130 -7.38 -5.91 5.54
N ALA A 131 -8.18 -6.73 6.22
CA ALA A 131 -9.09 -6.28 7.28
C ALA A 131 -8.33 -5.65 8.46
N GLY A 132 -7.23 -6.27 8.88
CA GLY A 132 -6.35 -5.74 9.93
C GLY A 132 -5.76 -4.38 9.57
N LEU A 133 -5.29 -4.22 8.33
CA LEU A 133 -4.74 -2.96 7.85
C LEU A 133 -5.81 -1.86 7.78
N GLU A 134 -7.01 -2.16 7.32
CA GLU A 134 -8.13 -1.19 7.30
C GLU A 134 -8.55 -0.76 8.71
N GLY A 135 -8.57 -1.70 9.66
CA GLY A 135 -8.79 -1.39 11.08
C GLY A 135 -7.71 -0.47 11.64
N PHE A 136 -6.44 -0.79 11.37
CA PHE A 136 -5.29 0.01 11.78
C PHE A 136 -5.36 1.43 11.21
N VAL A 137 -5.65 1.60 9.92
CA VAL A 137 -5.70 2.91 9.25
C VAL A 137 -6.77 3.82 9.87
N ARG A 138 -7.96 3.28 10.18
CA ARG A 138 -9.02 4.06 10.85
C ARG A 138 -8.57 4.61 12.20
N ALA A 139 -7.87 3.81 13.00
CA ALA A 139 -7.36 4.25 14.30
C ALA A 139 -6.16 5.21 14.13
N ALA A 140 -5.19 4.87 13.27
CA ALA A 140 -4.00 5.68 13.03
C ALA A 140 -4.33 7.10 12.52
N ALA A 141 -5.41 7.25 11.75
CA ALA A 141 -5.87 8.54 11.24
C ALA A 141 -6.36 9.49 12.37
N LEU A 142 -6.86 8.93 13.47
CA LEU A 142 -7.28 9.73 14.66
C LEU A 142 -6.08 10.19 15.49
N GLU A 143 -4.98 9.44 15.42
CA GLU A 143 -3.79 9.68 16.23
C GLU A 143 -2.67 10.40 15.45
N ALA A 144 -2.81 10.52 14.12
CA ALA A 144 -1.79 11.12 13.27
C ALA A 144 -1.58 12.61 13.61
N PRO A 145 -0.33 13.03 13.92
CA PRO A 145 -0.06 14.39 14.34
C PRO A 145 -0.05 15.38 13.16
N ARG A 146 -0.08 16.66 13.44
CA ARG A 146 0.16 17.76 12.49
C ARG A 146 -0.78 17.78 11.28
N GLY A 147 -2.00 17.24 11.43
CA GLY A 147 -2.96 17.16 10.33
C GLY A 147 -2.58 16.18 9.21
N ILE A 148 -1.65 15.27 9.48
CA ILE A 148 -1.29 14.21 8.51
C ILE A 148 -2.48 13.28 8.34
N ARG A 149 -2.88 13.05 7.08
CA ARG A 149 -3.97 12.14 6.71
C ARG A 149 -3.42 10.74 6.47
N VAL A 150 -4.14 9.72 6.96
CA VAL A 150 -3.78 8.31 6.73
C VAL A 150 -4.95 7.60 6.09
N ASN A 151 -4.75 7.03 4.90
CA ASN A 151 -5.78 6.32 4.15
C ASN A 151 -5.29 4.96 3.65
N VAL A 152 -6.23 4.11 3.22
CA VAL A 152 -5.94 2.85 2.57
C VAL A 152 -6.73 2.72 1.28
N VAL A 153 -6.04 2.39 0.18
CA VAL A 153 -6.69 2.00 -1.08
C VAL A 153 -6.98 0.50 -1.01
N SER A 154 -8.22 0.13 -1.35
CA SER A 154 -8.72 -1.25 -1.37
C SER A 154 -9.06 -1.65 -2.81
N PRO A 155 -8.08 -2.11 -3.61
CA PRO A 155 -8.32 -2.54 -4.98
C PRO A 155 -9.08 -3.86 -5.03
N GLY A 156 -9.87 -4.03 -6.11
CA GLY A 156 -10.32 -5.31 -6.57
C GLY A 156 -9.16 -6.17 -7.09
N TRP A 157 -9.48 -7.31 -7.69
CA TRP A 157 -8.48 -8.07 -8.43
C TRP A 157 -7.89 -7.22 -9.55
N VAL A 158 -6.58 -7.13 -9.60
CA VAL A 158 -5.88 -6.38 -10.65
C VAL A 158 -5.68 -7.29 -11.85
N SER A 159 -6.11 -6.83 -13.04
CA SER A 159 -6.08 -7.60 -14.29
C SER A 159 -4.72 -8.21 -14.59
N GLU A 160 -3.65 -7.45 -14.41
CA GLU A 160 -2.27 -7.90 -14.63
C GLU A 160 -1.85 -8.96 -13.61
N THR A 161 -2.38 -8.89 -12.39
CA THR A 161 -2.12 -9.92 -11.35
C THR A 161 -2.86 -11.20 -11.69
N LEU A 162 -4.13 -11.13 -12.12
CA LEU A 162 -4.89 -12.29 -12.58
C LEU A 162 -4.20 -12.98 -13.75
N ALA A 163 -3.74 -12.21 -14.74
CA ALA A 163 -2.99 -12.74 -15.87
C ALA A 163 -1.71 -13.48 -15.43
N ALA A 164 -0.96 -12.91 -14.48
CA ALA A 164 0.25 -13.54 -13.94
C ALA A 164 -0.04 -14.84 -13.17
N MET A 165 -1.25 -14.98 -12.61
CA MET A 165 -1.75 -16.19 -11.94
C MET A 165 -2.38 -17.21 -12.91
N GLY A 166 -2.45 -16.90 -14.22
CA GLY A 166 -3.12 -17.74 -15.22
C GLY A 166 -4.65 -17.69 -15.16
N ALA A 167 -5.23 -16.69 -14.47
CA ALA A 167 -6.66 -16.45 -14.40
C ALA A 167 -7.10 -15.41 -15.45
N ASP A 168 -8.42 -15.30 -15.67
CA ASP A 168 -8.97 -14.36 -16.64
C ASP A 168 -8.75 -12.90 -16.21
N PRO A 169 -7.94 -12.12 -16.93
CA PRO A 169 -7.69 -10.72 -16.60
C PRO A 169 -8.94 -9.84 -16.76
N ALA A 170 -9.94 -10.24 -17.56
CA ALA A 170 -11.17 -9.49 -17.73
C ALA A 170 -12.05 -9.47 -16.46
N ALA A 171 -11.83 -10.41 -15.53
CA ALA A 171 -12.50 -10.42 -14.23
C ALA A 171 -11.92 -9.40 -13.24
N GLY A 172 -10.85 -8.68 -13.62
CA GLY A 172 -10.17 -7.70 -12.79
C GLY A 172 -10.35 -6.26 -13.27
N ILE A 173 -9.69 -5.35 -12.55
CA ILE A 173 -9.55 -3.95 -12.91
C ILE A 173 -8.09 -3.70 -13.36
N PRO A 174 -7.82 -3.04 -14.50
CA PRO A 174 -6.47 -2.67 -14.90
C PRO A 174 -5.78 -1.80 -13.84
N ALA A 175 -4.49 -2.04 -13.59
CA ALA A 175 -3.72 -1.22 -12.65
C ALA A 175 -3.76 0.28 -12.97
N ALA A 176 -3.89 0.63 -14.25
CA ALA A 176 -4.04 2.01 -14.71
C ALA A 176 -5.35 2.67 -14.21
N GLU A 177 -6.41 1.88 -13.98
CA GLU A 177 -7.67 2.38 -13.41
C GLU A 177 -7.67 2.38 -11.88
N VAL A 178 -6.82 1.56 -11.25
CA VAL A 178 -6.59 1.61 -9.80
C VAL A 178 -5.79 2.86 -9.39
N ALA A 179 -4.82 3.24 -10.19
CA ALA A 179 -3.85 4.29 -9.87
C ALA A 179 -4.46 5.68 -9.56
N PRO A 180 -5.53 6.16 -10.24
CA PRO A 180 -6.17 7.43 -9.91
C PRO A 180 -6.68 7.52 -8.47
N VAL A 181 -7.08 6.41 -7.84
CA VAL A 181 -7.55 6.39 -6.44
C VAL A 181 -6.41 6.75 -5.47
N TYR A 182 -5.18 6.37 -5.80
CA TYR A 182 -4.00 6.80 -5.03
C TYR A 182 -3.73 8.30 -5.19
N ALA A 183 -3.85 8.83 -6.41
CA ALA A 183 -3.69 10.26 -6.65
C ALA A 183 -4.77 11.08 -5.91
N GLU A 184 -6.02 10.61 -5.89
CA GLU A 184 -7.09 11.20 -5.10
C GLU A 184 -6.79 11.15 -3.60
N SER A 185 -6.28 10.04 -3.07
CA SER A 185 -5.88 9.91 -1.65
C SER A 185 -4.77 10.91 -1.29
N VAL A 186 -3.81 11.12 -2.20
CA VAL A 186 -2.70 12.06 -2.00
C VAL A 186 -3.18 13.50 -1.94
N SER A 187 -4.05 13.92 -2.87
CA SER A 187 -4.46 15.32 -3.05
C SER A 187 -5.78 15.70 -2.34
N GLY A 188 -6.61 14.71 -2.01
CA GLY A 188 -7.92 14.92 -1.39
C GLY A 188 -7.88 15.24 0.09
N ALA A 189 -9.05 15.39 0.71
CA ALA A 189 -9.20 15.75 2.14
C ALA A 189 -9.50 14.54 3.06
N ALA A 190 -9.73 13.35 2.51
CA ALA A 190 -10.10 12.17 3.29
C ALA A 190 -8.99 11.74 4.25
N SER A 191 -9.36 11.30 5.47
CA SER A 191 -8.49 10.69 6.45
C SER A 191 -9.23 9.55 7.16
N GLY A 192 -8.55 8.41 7.39
CA GLY A 192 -9.15 7.20 7.94
C GLY A 192 -10.02 6.43 6.94
N ALA A 193 -9.99 6.82 5.67
CA ALA A 193 -10.84 6.26 4.65
C ALA A 193 -10.27 4.95 4.06
N VAL A 194 -11.19 4.02 3.79
CA VAL A 194 -10.97 2.88 2.89
C VAL A 194 -11.47 3.29 1.51
N LEU A 195 -10.59 3.49 0.56
CA LEU A 195 -10.89 3.99 -0.78
C LEU A 195 -10.98 2.80 -1.76
N PRO A 196 -12.19 2.40 -2.18
CA PRO A 196 -12.33 1.29 -3.09
C PRO A 196 -11.83 1.64 -4.49
N ALA A 197 -11.08 0.74 -5.11
CA ALA A 197 -10.72 0.79 -6.52
C ALA A 197 -11.29 -0.46 -7.20
N LEU A 198 -12.52 -0.37 -7.67
CA LEU A 198 -13.30 -1.45 -8.26
C LEU A 198 -13.59 -1.17 -9.72
N PRO A 199 -13.85 -2.20 -10.56
CA PRO A 199 -14.32 -2.01 -11.92
C PRO A 199 -15.55 -1.08 -11.92
N ARG A 200 -15.59 -0.16 -12.87
CA ARG A 200 -16.81 0.63 -13.12
C ARG A 200 -17.81 -0.31 -13.77
N GLY A 201 -18.96 -0.48 -13.12
CA GLY A 201 -20.08 -1.23 -13.67
C GLY A 201 -20.63 -0.60 -14.96
#